data_9360b19c592826f666137b01fbb7d5a9
#
_entry.id   9360b19c592826f666137b01fbb7d5a9
#
_cell.length_a   1.000
_cell.length_b   1.000
_cell.length_c   1.000
_cell.angle_alpha   90.00
_cell.angle_beta   90.00
_cell.angle_gamma   90.00
#
_symmetry.space_group_name_H-M   'P 1'
#
loop_
_entity.id
_entity.type
_entity.pdbx_description
1 polymer ?
#
loop_
_entity_poly.entity_id
_entity_poly.type
_entity_poly.pdbx_seq_one_letter_code
_entity_poly.pdbx_strand_id
1 'polypeptide(L)'
;MTQPEISQNTPFSIERKNGLAASTVIFRLSGPFTARSMYGSMTPIALRDMLNFESMPDEKPPLLNIIDLTSVPYMDSSGLGMIVTHYVHCQGKGIKLLLAGLTPRVLELFKMTKVDETLPMIATVEEADLP
;
A
#
# COMPACT_ATOMS: atom_id res chain seq x y z
N MET A 1 -6.24 -21.39 -21.04
CA MET A 1 -6.19 -21.13 -19.63
C MET A 1 -5.46 -19.83 -19.33
N THR A 2 -6.09 -18.98 -18.61
CA THR A 2 -5.53 -17.70 -18.32
C THR A 2 -4.47 -17.80 -17.23
N GLN A 3 -3.46 -16.99 -17.37
CA GLN A 3 -2.45 -16.84 -16.37
C GLN A 3 -3.01 -16.15 -15.14
N PRO A 4 -2.42 -16.30 -13.97
CA PRO A 4 -2.78 -15.50 -12.80
C PRO A 4 -2.28 -14.07 -12.96
N GLU A 5 -2.70 -13.41 -14.00
CA GLU A 5 -2.33 -12.04 -14.29
C GLU A 5 -3.14 -11.08 -13.46
N ILE A 6 -2.57 -9.88 -13.29
CA ILE A 6 -3.30 -8.80 -12.68
C ILE A 6 -4.38 -8.36 -13.66
N SER A 7 -5.63 -8.52 -13.26
CA SER A 7 -6.77 -8.15 -14.09
C SER A 7 -7.23 -6.73 -13.76
N GLN A 8 -7.56 -5.95 -14.78
CA GLN A 8 -8.15 -4.63 -14.59
C GLN A 8 -9.57 -4.71 -14.02
N ASN A 9 -10.19 -5.89 -14.07
CA ASN A 9 -11.52 -6.12 -13.52
C ASN A 9 -11.48 -6.71 -12.10
N THR A 10 -10.29 -6.97 -11.58
CA THR A 10 -10.13 -7.48 -10.22
C THR A 10 -10.58 -6.40 -9.24
N PRO A 11 -11.50 -6.71 -8.31
CA PRO A 11 -11.89 -5.74 -7.29
C PRO A 11 -10.68 -5.35 -6.44
N PHE A 12 -10.66 -4.09 -6.04
CA PHE A 12 -9.62 -3.62 -5.15
C PHE A 12 -9.80 -4.25 -3.76
N SER A 13 -8.70 -4.71 -3.17
CA SER A 13 -8.71 -5.26 -1.82
C SER A 13 -7.41 -4.95 -1.10
N ILE A 14 -7.47 -4.99 0.23
CA ILE A 14 -6.32 -4.87 1.10
C ILE A 14 -6.28 -6.08 2.01
N GLU A 15 -5.12 -6.70 2.12
CA GLU A 15 -4.86 -7.77 3.05
C GLU A 15 -3.76 -7.30 4.01
N ARG A 16 -4.02 -7.42 5.31
CA ARG A 16 -3.03 -7.13 6.34
C ARG A 16 -2.39 -8.42 6.81
N LYS A 17 -1.08 -8.42 6.90
CA LYS A 17 -0.35 -9.56 7.47
C LYS A 17 0.88 -9.08 8.23
N ASN A 18 1.37 -9.94 9.10
CA ASN A 18 2.60 -9.67 9.85
C ASN A 18 3.81 -9.98 9.00
N GLY A 19 4.87 -9.18 9.16
CA GLY A 19 6.15 -9.47 8.55
C GLY A 19 6.95 -10.49 9.36
N LEU A 20 8.18 -10.74 8.91
CA LEU A 20 9.10 -11.66 9.59
C LEU A 20 9.51 -11.12 10.96
N ALA A 21 9.73 -9.80 11.06
CA ALA A 21 9.95 -9.16 12.35
C ALA A 21 8.62 -8.87 13.03
N ALA A 22 8.57 -9.00 14.34
CA ALA A 22 7.34 -8.77 15.10
C ALA A 22 6.83 -7.32 14.98
N SER A 23 7.73 -6.39 14.70
CA SER A 23 7.40 -4.96 14.57
C SER A 23 7.10 -4.54 13.13
N THR A 24 6.93 -5.48 12.22
CA THR A 24 6.65 -5.21 10.81
C THR A 24 5.23 -5.63 10.46
N VAL A 25 4.47 -4.71 9.84
CA VAL A 25 3.15 -5.01 9.29
C VAL A 25 3.19 -4.75 7.79
N ILE A 26 2.61 -5.68 7.03
CA ILE A 26 2.53 -5.59 5.58
C ILE A 26 1.08 -5.41 5.18
N PHE A 27 0.80 -4.40 4.37
CA PHE A 27 -0.48 -4.25 3.68
C PHE A 27 -0.28 -4.62 2.22
N ARG A 28 -0.95 -5.67 1.79
CA ARG A 28 -0.95 -6.09 0.40
C ARG A 28 -2.19 -5.53 -0.28
N LEU A 29 -1.96 -4.63 -1.22
CA LEU A 29 -3.01 -4.06 -2.04
C LEU A 29 -3.12 -4.87 -3.33
N SER A 30 -4.35 -5.14 -3.77
CA SER A 30 -4.60 -5.91 -4.97
C SER A 30 -5.69 -5.23 -5.79
N GLY A 31 -5.55 -5.30 -7.11
CA GLY A 31 -6.49 -4.68 -8.04
C GLY A 31 -6.17 -3.22 -8.33
N PRO A 32 -6.87 -2.60 -9.28
CA PRO A 32 -6.68 -1.19 -9.60
C PRO A 32 -6.96 -0.31 -8.38
N PHE A 33 -6.05 0.60 -8.09
CA PHE A 33 -6.18 1.48 -6.95
C PHE A 33 -6.61 2.87 -7.42
N THR A 34 -7.89 3.01 -7.69
CA THR A 34 -8.49 4.21 -8.27
C THR A 34 -9.71 4.63 -7.47
N ALA A 35 -10.18 5.85 -7.70
CA ALA A 35 -11.42 6.33 -7.07
C ALA A 35 -12.58 5.38 -7.39
N ARG A 36 -12.69 4.96 -8.64
CA ARG A 36 -13.76 4.06 -9.08
C ARG A 36 -13.69 2.72 -8.35
N SER A 37 -12.51 2.16 -8.22
CA SER A 37 -12.32 0.87 -7.54
C SER A 37 -12.64 0.98 -6.05
N MET A 38 -12.22 2.07 -5.42
CA MET A 38 -12.48 2.29 -4.01
C MET A 38 -13.98 2.39 -3.74
N TYR A 39 -14.71 3.18 -4.52
CA TYR A 39 -16.15 3.33 -4.34
C TYR A 39 -16.91 2.06 -4.70
N GLY A 40 -16.36 1.22 -5.57
CA GLY A 40 -16.97 -0.05 -5.95
C GLY A 40 -16.74 -1.19 -4.96
N SER A 41 -15.62 -1.15 -4.24
CA SER A 41 -15.21 -2.23 -3.34
C SER A 41 -15.21 -1.81 -1.88
N MET A 42 -14.91 -0.56 -1.63
CA MET A 42 -14.64 -0.07 -0.28
C MET A 42 -14.76 1.44 -0.26
N THR A 43 -15.36 1.99 0.79
CA THR A 43 -15.42 3.44 0.93
C THR A 43 -14.03 4.00 1.29
N PRO A 44 -13.75 5.26 0.94
CA PRO A 44 -12.48 5.88 1.37
C PRO A 44 -12.28 5.88 2.90
N ILE A 45 -13.37 6.00 3.66
CA ILE A 45 -13.31 5.94 5.12
C ILE A 45 -12.90 4.55 5.58
N ALA A 46 -13.49 3.50 5.03
CA ALA A 46 -13.16 2.12 5.37
C ALA A 46 -11.70 1.80 5.00
N LEU A 47 -11.24 2.29 3.85
CA LEU A 47 -9.86 2.12 3.44
C LEU A 47 -8.90 2.78 4.44
N ARG A 48 -9.19 4.02 4.83
CA ARG A 48 -8.38 4.74 5.81
C ARG A 48 -8.34 4.02 7.14
N ASP A 49 -9.48 3.47 7.58
CA ASP A 49 -9.56 2.72 8.83
C ASP A 49 -8.72 1.43 8.76
N MET A 50 -8.70 0.75 7.62
CA MET A 50 -7.87 -0.44 7.44
C MET A 50 -6.39 -0.13 7.50
N LEU A 51 -5.99 1.06 7.07
CA LEU A 51 -4.60 1.50 7.12
C LEU A 51 -4.23 2.13 8.46
N ASN A 52 -5.20 2.29 9.35
CA ASN A 52 -4.96 2.95 10.62
C ASN A 52 -4.62 1.94 11.72
N PHE A 53 -3.42 2.07 12.29
CA PHE A 53 -2.96 1.19 13.36
C PHE A 53 -3.62 1.45 14.71
N GLU A 54 -4.26 2.61 14.87
CA GLU A 54 -4.93 2.98 16.12
C GLU A 54 -6.25 2.25 16.36
N SER A 55 -6.80 1.63 15.32
CA SER A 55 -8.02 0.84 15.48
C SER A 55 -7.79 -0.52 16.16
N MET A 56 -6.56 -0.80 16.54
CA MET A 56 -6.16 -2.02 17.24
C MET A 56 -5.66 -1.68 18.65
N PRO A 57 -6.58 -1.50 19.60
CA PRO A 57 -6.23 -0.92 20.91
C PRO A 57 -5.23 -1.72 21.73
N ASP A 58 -5.12 -3.02 21.49
CA ASP A 58 -4.22 -3.89 22.24
C ASP A 58 -2.89 -4.14 21.55
N GLU A 59 -2.68 -3.56 20.37
CA GLU A 59 -1.44 -3.73 19.62
C GLU A 59 -0.62 -2.45 19.64
N LYS A 60 0.68 -2.62 19.81
CA LYS A 60 1.60 -1.50 19.65
C LYS A 60 1.71 -1.16 18.17
N PRO A 61 1.85 0.13 17.80
CA PRO A 61 2.13 0.50 16.42
C PRO A 61 3.39 -0.21 15.92
N PRO A 62 3.44 -0.63 14.66
CA PRO A 62 4.65 -1.24 14.13
C PRO A 62 5.77 -0.20 13.99
N LEU A 63 7.00 -0.67 13.90
CA LEU A 63 8.14 0.19 13.57
C LEU A 63 8.28 0.34 12.06
N LEU A 64 7.84 -0.67 11.31
CA LEU A 64 7.91 -0.69 9.85
C LEU A 64 6.57 -1.13 9.27
N ASN A 65 6.09 -0.35 8.32
CA ASN A 65 4.93 -0.71 7.50
C ASN A 65 5.37 -0.83 6.05
N ILE A 66 5.13 -2.00 5.47
CA ILE A 66 5.42 -2.26 4.06
C ILE A 66 4.10 -2.25 3.30
N ILE A 67 4.01 -1.43 2.28
CA ILE A 67 2.87 -1.44 1.35
C ILE A 67 3.30 -2.24 0.12
N ASP A 68 2.72 -3.40 -0.05
CA ASP A 68 2.99 -4.28 -1.20
C ASP A 68 2.07 -3.88 -2.35
N LEU A 69 2.67 -3.33 -3.40
CA LEU A 69 1.96 -2.87 -4.59
C LEU A 69 2.13 -3.82 -5.78
N THR A 70 2.70 -5.00 -5.55
CA THR A 70 2.98 -5.97 -6.60
C THR A 70 1.73 -6.34 -7.40
N SER A 71 0.58 -6.37 -6.76
CA SER A 71 -0.69 -6.77 -7.37
C SER A 71 -1.58 -5.59 -7.75
N VAL A 72 -1.01 -4.38 -7.83
CA VAL A 72 -1.72 -3.16 -8.26
C VAL A 72 -1.30 -2.83 -9.69
N PRO A 73 -2.16 -3.11 -10.69
CA PRO A 73 -1.78 -2.91 -12.10
C PRO A 73 -1.64 -1.44 -12.47
N TYR A 74 -2.44 -0.58 -11.87
CA TYR A 74 -2.36 0.86 -12.06
C TYR A 74 -3.11 1.58 -10.93
N MET A 75 -2.86 2.86 -10.79
CA MET A 75 -3.60 3.72 -9.87
C MET A 75 -3.79 5.10 -10.49
N ASP A 76 -4.75 5.84 -9.95
CA ASP A 76 -4.96 7.23 -10.31
C ASP A 76 -4.53 8.15 -9.17
N SER A 77 -4.82 9.44 -9.31
CA SER A 77 -4.47 10.43 -8.30
C SER A 77 -5.16 10.18 -6.96
N SER A 78 -6.33 9.54 -6.95
CA SER A 78 -7.02 9.18 -5.71
C SER A 78 -6.28 8.11 -4.94
N GLY A 79 -5.83 7.05 -5.64
CA GLY A 79 -5.01 6.00 -5.02
C GLY A 79 -3.69 6.56 -4.53
N LEU A 80 -3.03 7.37 -5.35
CA LEU A 80 -1.78 8.02 -4.95
C LEU A 80 -1.98 8.89 -3.73
N GLY A 81 -3.08 9.67 -3.70
CA GLY A 81 -3.40 10.52 -2.56
C GLY A 81 -3.57 9.75 -1.26
N MET A 82 -4.16 8.56 -1.34
CA MET A 82 -4.29 7.68 -0.16
C MET A 82 -2.93 7.20 0.34
N ILE A 83 -2.02 6.85 -0.56
CA ILE A 83 -0.66 6.43 -0.19
C ILE A 83 0.08 7.60 0.48
N VAL A 84 0.01 8.79 -0.09
CA VAL A 84 0.67 9.97 0.46
C VAL A 84 0.11 10.32 1.85
N THR A 85 -1.21 10.28 1.99
CA THR A 85 -1.86 10.54 3.27
C THR A 85 -1.41 9.53 4.33
N HIS A 86 -1.35 8.27 3.96
CA HIS A 86 -0.89 7.22 4.86
C HIS A 86 0.59 7.41 5.24
N TYR A 87 1.42 7.82 4.29
CA TYR A 87 2.83 8.11 4.57
C TYR A 87 2.98 9.22 5.62
N VAL A 88 2.23 10.32 5.45
CA VAL A 88 2.25 11.42 6.42
C VAL A 88 1.78 10.94 7.79
N HIS A 89 0.74 10.12 7.83
CA HIS A 89 0.24 9.54 9.07
C HIS A 89 1.30 8.69 9.76
N CYS A 90 1.98 7.84 9.01
CA CYS A 90 3.06 7.01 9.54
C CYS A 90 4.20 7.86 10.10
N GLN A 91 4.59 8.92 9.40
CA GLN A 91 5.65 9.82 9.88
C GLN A 91 5.26 10.44 11.21
N GLY A 92 4.01 10.86 11.37
CA GLY A 92 3.52 11.43 12.62
C GLY A 92 3.52 10.44 13.79
N LYS A 93 3.51 9.16 13.50
CA LYS A 93 3.52 8.08 14.50
C LYS A 93 4.90 7.46 14.69
N GLY A 94 5.91 7.91 13.98
CA GLY A 94 7.24 7.30 14.04
C GLY A 94 7.33 5.95 13.35
N ILE A 95 6.41 5.65 12.44
CA ILE A 95 6.39 4.40 11.69
C ILE A 95 7.11 4.62 10.37
N LYS A 96 8.12 3.79 10.09
CA LYS A 96 8.80 3.82 8.79
C LYS A 96 7.92 3.14 7.76
N LEU A 97 7.70 3.82 6.63
CA LEU A 97 6.92 3.27 5.52
C LEU A 97 7.87 2.91 4.37
N LEU A 98 7.68 1.73 3.78
CA LEU A 98 8.34 1.32 2.54
C LEU A 98 7.30 0.85 1.55
N LEU A 99 7.40 1.34 0.31
CA LEU A 99 6.58 0.86 -0.80
C LEU A 99 7.38 -0.18 -1.56
N ALA A 100 6.77 -1.33 -1.83
CA ALA A 100 7.47 -2.43 -2.46
C ALA A 100 6.74 -2.94 -3.69
N GLY A 101 7.50 -3.35 -4.69
CA GLY A 101 6.96 -4.05 -5.84
C GLY A 101 6.14 -3.21 -6.79
N LEU A 102 6.47 -1.93 -6.95
CA LEU A 102 5.72 -1.04 -7.83
C LEU A 102 5.74 -1.56 -9.26
N THR A 103 4.54 -1.75 -9.83
CA THR A 103 4.42 -2.11 -11.24
C THR A 103 4.87 -0.93 -12.11
N PRO A 104 5.25 -1.16 -13.39
CA PRO A 104 5.74 -0.08 -14.23
C PRO A 104 4.79 1.10 -14.36
N ARG A 105 3.50 0.87 -14.47
CA ARG A 105 2.52 1.95 -14.59
C ARG A 105 2.40 2.76 -13.31
N VAL A 106 2.45 2.08 -12.16
CA VAL A 106 2.42 2.75 -10.85
C VAL A 106 3.68 3.57 -10.65
N LEU A 107 4.84 2.99 -10.96
CA LEU A 107 6.11 3.69 -10.86
C LEU A 107 6.15 4.93 -11.76
N GLU A 108 5.61 4.82 -12.97
CA GLU A 108 5.53 5.95 -13.88
C GLU A 108 4.71 7.10 -13.28
N LEU A 109 3.57 6.78 -12.68
CA LEU A 109 2.74 7.80 -12.01
C LEU A 109 3.52 8.48 -10.88
N PHE A 110 4.26 7.71 -10.08
CA PHE A 110 5.06 8.25 -8.99
C PHE A 110 6.15 9.19 -9.52
N LYS A 111 6.80 8.82 -10.61
CA LYS A 111 7.83 9.65 -11.23
C LYS A 111 7.26 10.92 -11.84
N MET A 112 6.11 10.82 -12.50
CA MET A 112 5.45 11.98 -13.13
C MET A 112 5.02 13.01 -12.10
N THR A 113 4.60 12.56 -10.93
CA THR A 113 4.15 13.43 -9.83
C THR A 113 5.28 13.78 -8.88
N LYS A 114 6.47 13.24 -9.09
CA LYS A 114 7.68 13.44 -8.28
C LYS A 114 7.57 12.96 -6.84
N VAL A 115 6.57 12.16 -6.51
CA VAL A 115 6.47 11.58 -5.16
C VAL A 115 7.51 10.50 -4.93
N ASP A 116 8.11 9.96 -5.99
CA ASP A 116 9.23 9.02 -5.88
C ASP A 116 10.46 9.65 -5.22
N GLU A 117 10.55 10.97 -5.22
CA GLU A 117 11.63 11.69 -4.54
C GLU A 117 11.44 11.73 -3.02
N THR A 118 10.21 11.50 -2.55
CA THR A 118 9.86 11.59 -1.13
C THR A 118 9.55 10.25 -0.51
N LEU A 119 8.81 9.39 -1.22
CA LEU A 119 8.34 8.11 -0.70
C LEU A 119 9.42 7.03 -0.89
N PRO A 120 9.86 6.38 0.20
CA PRO A 120 10.85 5.30 0.09
C PRO A 120 10.28 4.09 -0.65
N MET A 121 11.01 3.60 -1.62
CA MET A 121 10.60 2.47 -2.45
C MET A 121 11.68 1.42 -2.48
N ILE A 122 11.27 0.16 -2.57
CA ILE A 122 12.16 -0.98 -2.68
C ILE A 122 11.60 -1.95 -3.73
N ALA A 123 12.46 -2.71 -4.36
CA ALA A 123 12.07 -3.54 -5.49
C ALA A 123 11.07 -4.64 -5.12
N THR A 124 11.30 -5.32 -3.99
CA THR A 124 10.45 -6.44 -3.60
C THR A 124 10.11 -6.39 -2.11
N VAL A 125 9.00 -7.05 -1.76
CA VAL A 125 8.60 -7.20 -0.35
C VAL A 125 9.66 -8.00 0.41
N GLU A 126 10.24 -9.02 -0.20
CA GLU A 126 11.24 -9.88 0.42
C GLU A 126 12.48 -9.10 0.84
N GLU A 127 12.88 -8.09 0.06
CA GLU A 127 14.01 -7.23 0.41
C GLU A 127 13.70 -6.32 1.60
N ALA A 128 12.44 -5.94 1.76
CA ALA A 128 12.01 -5.06 2.84
C ALA A 128 11.70 -5.83 4.13
N ASP A 129 11.14 -7.03 3.99
CA ASP A 129 10.64 -7.84 5.11
C ASP A 129 11.77 -8.71 5.69
N LEU A 130 12.58 -8.09 6.53
CA LEU A 130 13.71 -8.75 7.17
C LEU A 130 13.35 -9.17 8.60
N PRO A 131 13.88 -10.31 9.06
CA PRO A 131 13.63 -10.76 10.44
C PRO A 131 14.28 -9.86 11.50
#